data_66c7d05200e20a60656a6f4f57da1a6e
#
_entry.id   66c7d05200e20a60656a6f4f57da1a6e
#
_cell.length_a   1.000
_cell.length_b   1.000
_cell.length_c   1.000
_cell.angle_alpha   90.00
_cell.angle_beta   90.00
_cell.angle_gamma   90.00
#
_symmetry.space_group_name_H-M   'P 1'
#
loop_
_entity.id
_entity.type
_entity.pdbx_description
1 polymer ?
#
loop_
_entity_poly.entity_id
_entity_poly.type
_entity_poly.pdbx_seq_one_letter_code
_entity_poly.pdbx_strand_id
1 'polypeptide(L)'
;MRISCFFKPGIFEAAYVVAVLECEALRVHDTIEFLVDTGASRTTICDKDVIRLGIDFSKLEKLSEGMLGIGGLVDTYVLSNAKLTFRRENGESHMESFDRIYVLKHAVQDERIMRIPSILGRDMLNKNAFIYDKRHEKAFT
;
A
#
# COMPACT_ATOMS: atom_id res chain seq x y z
N MET A 1 -1.15 -1.17 -21.03
CA MET A 1 -1.08 -0.08 -20.03
C MET A 1 0.04 -0.39 -19.05
N ARG A 2 0.86 0.61 -18.76
CA ARG A 2 1.99 0.46 -17.83
C ARG A 2 1.93 1.53 -16.75
N ILE A 3 1.92 1.06 -15.51
CA ILE A 3 2.04 1.93 -14.34
C ILE A 3 3.51 1.93 -13.94
N SER A 4 4.11 3.12 -13.87
CA SER A 4 5.52 3.25 -13.54
C SER A 4 5.81 2.91 -12.09
N CYS A 5 6.82 2.09 -11.87
CA CYS A 5 7.40 1.83 -10.56
C CYS A 5 8.85 2.35 -10.55
N PHE A 6 9.42 2.48 -9.37
CA PHE A 6 10.79 2.94 -9.20
C PHE A 6 11.51 2.10 -8.15
N PHE A 7 12.84 2.04 -8.25
CA PHE A 7 13.65 1.38 -7.24
C PHE A 7 14.13 2.38 -6.21
N LYS A 8 13.80 2.11 -4.95
CA LYS A 8 14.21 2.98 -3.85
C LYS A 8 15.61 2.59 -3.38
N PRO A 9 16.55 3.54 -3.27
CA PRO A 9 17.90 3.25 -2.80
C PRO A 9 17.90 2.64 -1.39
N GLY A 10 18.75 1.65 -1.15
CA GLY A 10 18.87 0.99 0.13
C GLY A 10 19.53 -0.37 -0.01
N ILE A 11 19.56 -1.15 1.09
CA ILE A 11 20.21 -2.45 1.11
C ILE A 11 19.56 -3.44 0.11
N PHE A 12 18.23 -3.34 -0.07
CA PHE A 12 17.46 -4.25 -0.92
C PHE A 12 16.66 -3.50 -1.98
N GLU A 13 17.19 -2.53 -2.59
CA GLU A 13 16.62 -1.73 -3.71
C GLU A 13 15.30 -2.26 -4.32
N ALA A 14 14.25 -2.33 -3.52
CA ALA A 14 12.98 -2.89 -3.92
C ALA A 14 12.19 -1.93 -4.83
N ALA A 15 11.24 -2.47 -5.58
CA ALA A 15 10.36 -1.68 -6.43
C ALA A 15 9.23 -1.06 -5.60
N TYR A 16 9.00 0.23 -5.81
CA TYR A 16 7.94 1.01 -5.18
C TYR A 16 7.06 1.68 -6.23
N VAL A 17 5.85 2.00 -5.85
CA VAL A 17 4.93 2.76 -6.68
C VAL A 17 4.20 3.79 -5.82
N VAL A 18 3.98 4.98 -6.38
CA VAL A 18 3.19 6.04 -5.73
C VAL A 18 1.76 5.98 -6.25
N ALA A 19 0.80 6.03 -5.35
CA ALA A 19 -0.61 6.15 -5.68
C ALA A 19 -1.29 7.20 -4.80
N VAL A 20 -2.35 7.81 -5.33
CA VAL A 20 -3.21 8.68 -4.54
C VAL A 20 -4.32 7.84 -3.96
N LEU A 21 -4.42 7.83 -2.64
CA LEU A 21 -5.52 7.19 -1.92
C LEU A 21 -6.66 8.18 -1.77
N GLU A 22 -7.85 7.78 -2.20
CA GLU A 22 -9.08 8.54 -2.00
C GLU A 22 -10.10 7.69 -1.24
N CYS A 23 -10.59 8.21 -0.14
CA CYS A 23 -11.69 7.64 0.60
C CYS A 23 -12.56 8.77 1.17
N GLU A 24 -13.72 9.00 0.56
CA GLU A 24 -14.60 10.11 0.96
C GLU A 24 -15.10 9.96 2.39
N ALA A 25 -15.45 8.75 2.80
CA ALA A 25 -15.96 8.47 4.14
C ALA A 25 -14.98 8.90 5.25
N LEU A 26 -13.68 8.85 4.98
CA LEU A 26 -12.62 9.25 5.91
C LEU A 26 -12.05 10.63 5.59
N ARG A 27 -12.50 11.27 4.52
CA ARG A 27 -11.95 12.54 4.01
C ARG A 27 -10.46 12.46 3.75
N VAL A 28 -10.01 11.33 3.23
CA VAL A 28 -8.60 11.10 2.86
C VAL A 28 -8.44 11.30 1.37
N HIS A 29 -7.46 12.10 0.98
CA HIS A 29 -7.04 12.31 -0.40
C HIS A 29 -5.57 12.71 -0.38
N ASP A 30 -4.69 11.73 -0.43
CA ASP A 30 -3.25 11.99 -0.38
C ASP A 30 -2.46 10.82 -0.98
N THR A 31 -1.18 11.06 -1.22
CA THR A 31 -0.29 10.06 -1.80
C THR A 31 0.20 9.05 -0.77
N ILE A 32 0.36 7.82 -1.22
CA ILE A 32 1.06 6.77 -0.47
C ILE A 32 2.11 6.16 -1.39
N GLU A 33 3.29 5.91 -0.85
CA GLU A 33 4.36 5.18 -1.50
C GLU A 33 4.28 3.72 -1.05
N PHE A 34 3.93 2.83 -1.99
CA PHE A 34 3.76 1.40 -1.70
C PHE A 34 4.97 0.60 -2.14
N LEU A 35 5.39 -0.32 -1.29
CA LEU A 35 6.29 -1.41 -1.70
C LEU A 35 5.49 -2.41 -2.54
N VAL A 36 5.98 -2.73 -3.73
CA VAL A 36 5.36 -3.78 -4.57
C VAL A 36 5.76 -5.13 -4.01
N ASP A 37 4.78 -5.88 -3.49
CA ASP A 37 5.03 -7.14 -2.77
C ASP A 37 4.17 -8.28 -3.33
N THR A 38 4.80 -9.13 -4.15
CA THR A 38 4.15 -10.31 -4.71
C THR A 38 3.82 -11.38 -3.68
N GLY A 39 4.42 -11.29 -2.50
CA GLY A 39 4.15 -12.20 -1.36
C GLY A 39 2.91 -11.84 -0.57
N ALA A 40 2.41 -10.62 -0.71
CA ALA A 40 1.23 -10.16 0.01
C ALA A 40 -0.04 -10.41 -0.80
N SER A 41 -1.06 -10.97 -0.16
CA SER A 41 -2.35 -11.22 -0.83
C SER A 41 -3.19 -9.95 -0.97
N ARG A 42 -3.05 -9.00 -0.06
CA ARG A 42 -3.85 -7.78 0.02
C ARG A 42 -2.99 -6.53 0.14
N THR A 43 -3.43 -5.48 -0.53
CA THR A 43 -2.89 -4.13 -0.34
C THR A 43 -3.14 -3.68 1.09
N THR A 44 -2.11 -3.13 1.73
CA THR A 44 -2.10 -2.86 3.17
C THR A 44 -1.46 -1.52 3.44
N ILE A 45 -2.11 -0.70 4.25
CA ILE A 45 -1.59 0.58 4.73
C ILE A 45 -0.98 0.36 6.11
N CYS A 46 0.28 0.73 6.29
CA CYS A 46 1.00 0.54 7.55
C CYS A 46 0.99 1.80 8.41
N ASP A 47 1.40 1.64 9.66
CA ASP A 47 1.27 2.65 10.73
C ASP A 47 1.77 4.04 10.34
N LYS A 48 2.94 4.14 9.68
CA LYS A 48 3.51 5.44 9.31
C LYS A 48 2.60 6.25 8.40
N ASP A 49 1.94 5.59 7.46
CA ASP A 49 1.03 6.25 6.53
C ASP A 49 -0.33 6.53 7.18
N VAL A 50 -0.80 5.61 8.03
CA VAL A 50 -2.02 5.82 8.82
C VAL A 50 -1.92 7.10 9.65
N ILE A 51 -0.80 7.29 10.35
CA ILE A 51 -0.56 8.46 11.19
C ILE A 51 -0.45 9.71 10.32
N ARG A 52 0.33 9.66 9.25
CA ARG A 52 0.51 10.80 8.35
C ARG A 52 -0.80 11.25 7.71
N LEU A 53 -1.66 10.31 7.34
CA LEU A 53 -2.95 10.60 6.70
C LEU A 53 -4.06 10.94 7.71
N GLY A 54 -3.83 10.68 8.99
CA GLY A 54 -4.83 10.92 10.02
C GLY A 54 -6.05 10.00 9.91
N ILE A 55 -5.84 8.74 9.52
CA ILE A 55 -6.94 7.77 9.40
C ILE A 55 -7.55 7.47 10.75
N ASP A 56 -8.87 7.66 10.85
CA ASP A 56 -9.62 7.43 12.09
C ASP A 56 -10.09 5.97 12.15
N PHE A 57 -9.46 5.18 13.01
CA PHE A 57 -9.79 3.77 13.19
C PHE A 57 -11.22 3.53 13.68
N SER A 58 -11.84 4.50 14.35
CA SER A 58 -13.23 4.35 14.83
C SER A 58 -14.23 4.24 13.68
N LYS A 59 -13.84 4.65 12.49
CA LYS A 59 -14.67 4.56 11.26
C LYS A 59 -14.40 3.32 10.44
N LEU A 60 -13.52 2.44 10.90
CA LEU A 60 -13.12 1.23 10.19
C LEU A 60 -13.65 -0.01 10.91
N GLU A 61 -13.93 -1.05 10.12
CA GLU A 61 -14.23 -2.37 10.66
C GLU A 61 -12.94 -3.03 11.14
N LYS A 62 -12.94 -3.50 12.39
CA LYS A 62 -11.81 -4.25 12.93
C LYS A 62 -12.01 -5.73 12.68
N LEU A 63 -11.00 -6.41 12.12
CA LEU A 63 -11.03 -7.85 11.97
C LEU A 63 -10.87 -8.52 13.34
N SER A 64 -11.69 -9.57 13.58
CA SER A 64 -11.71 -10.29 14.86
C SER A 64 -10.39 -11.02 15.15
N GLU A 65 -9.67 -11.44 14.10
CA GLU A 65 -8.37 -12.08 14.20
C GLU A 65 -7.29 -11.14 13.70
N GLY A 66 -6.34 -10.84 14.58
CA GLY A 66 -5.16 -10.06 14.19
C GLY A 66 -4.29 -10.83 13.20
N MET A 67 -3.55 -10.13 12.39
CA MET A 67 -2.58 -10.75 11.49
C MET A 67 -1.22 -10.87 12.18
N LEU A 68 -0.55 -11.99 11.97
CA LEU A 68 0.85 -12.13 12.34
C LEU A 68 1.68 -11.64 11.16
N GLY A 69 2.41 -10.58 11.36
CA GLY A 69 3.21 -9.97 10.31
C GLY A 69 4.57 -9.52 10.82
N ILE A 70 5.24 -8.70 10.02
CA ILE A 70 6.50 -8.06 10.42
C ILE A 70 6.22 -7.17 11.63
N GLY A 71 6.93 -7.41 12.73
CA GLY A 71 6.71 -6.68 13.98
C GLY A 71 5.80 -7.40 14.98
N GLY A 72 5.30 -8.60 14.66
CA GLY A 72 4.51 -9.44 15.54
C GLY A 72 3.01 -9.39 15.25
N LEU A 73 2.20 -9.68 16.28
CA LEU A 73 0.75 -9.62 16.18
C LEU A 73 0.28 -8.16 16.09
N VAL A 74 -0.55 -7.87 15.10
CA VAL A 74 -1.07 -6.53 14.87
C VAL A 74 -2.58 -6.54 14.76
N ASP A 75 -3.21 -5.47 15.21
CA ASP A 75 -4.62 -5.23 14.94
C ASP A 75 -4.78 -4.85 13.47
N THR A 76 -5.76 -5.48 12.81
CA THR A 76 -6.03 -5.25 11.41
C THR A 76 -7.43 -4.69 11.24
N TYR A 77 -7.53 -3.60 10.51
CA TYR A 77 -8.79 -2.94 10.17
C TYR A 77 -9.00 -3.02 8.67
N VAL A 78 -10.22 -2.80 8.25
CA VAL A 78 -10.60 -2.80 6.84
C VAL A 78 -11.09 -1.42 6.44
N LEU A 79 -10.46 -0.86 5.42
CA LEU A 79 -10.92 0.33 4.72
C LEU A 79 -11.72 -0.13 3.51
N SER A 80 -13.02 0.17 3.50
CA SER A 80 -13.92 -0.22 2.41
C SER A 80 -14.08 0.92 1.42
N ASN A 81 -14.33 0.55 0.15
CA ASN A 81 -14.65 1.50 -0.91
C ASN A 81 -13.61 2.62 -1.08
N ALA A 82 -12.36 2.23 -1.19
CA ALA A 82 -11.26 3.14 -1.46
C ALA A 82 -10.84 3.08 -2.93
N LYS A 83 -10.23 4.15 -3.40
CA LYS A 83 -9.67 4.24 -4.75
C LYS A 83 -8.20 4.56 -4.67
N LEU A 84 -7.42 3.89 -5.51
CA LEU A 84 -6.01 4.21 -5.73
C LEU A 84 -5.85 4.70 -7.17
N THR A 85 -5.26 5.87 -7.32
CA THR A 85 -4.95 6.45 -8.62
C THR A 85 -3.46 6.41 -8.86
N PHE A 86 -3.06 5.75 -9.93
CA PHE A 86 -1.68 5.57 -10.34
C PHE A 86 -1.37 6.42 -11.57
N ARG A 87 -0.11 6.77 -11.76
CA ARG A 87 0.36 7.41 -12.99
C ARG A 87 0.88 6.34 -13.95
N ARG A 88 0.39 6.38 -15.18
CA ARG A 88 0.92 5.56 -16.28
C ARG A 88 2.21 6.16 -16.82
N GLU A 89 2.99 5.35 -17.53
CA GLU A 89 4.22 5.81 -18.19
C GLU A 89 3.97 6.95 -19.20
N ASN A 90 2.79 6.98 -19.82
CA ASN A 90 2.41 8.03 -20.76
C ASN A 90 1.92 9.33 -20.08
N GLY A 91 1.96 9.39 -18.74
CA GLY A 91 1.50 10.54 -17.95
C GLY A 91 0.03 10.57 -17.60
N GLU A 92 -0.77 9.67 -18.18
CA GLU A 92 -2.20 9.55 -17.85
C GLU A 92 -2.39 8.89 -16.48
N SER A 93 -3.58 9.08 -15.91
CA SER A 93 -3.96 8.44 -14.64
C SER A 93 -4.68 7.13 -14.88
N HIS A 94 -4.46 6.17 -13.97
CA HIS A 94 -5.20 4.92 -13.92
C HIS A 94 -5.76 4.72 -12.52
N MET A 95 -7.07 4.59 -12.41
CA MET A 95 -7.76 4.43 -11.14
C MET A 95 -8.23 2.99 -10.94
N GLU A 96 -7.96 2.45 -9.76
CA GLU A 96 -8.46 1.15 -9.32
C GLU A 96 -9.33 1.33 -8.08
N SER A 97 -10.51 0.71 -8.08
CA SER A 97 -11.38 0.64 -6.92
C SER A 97 -11.06 -0.62 -6.11
N PHE A 98 -11.00 -0.47 -4.80
CA PHE A 98 -10.74 -1.57 -3.87
C PHE A 98 -11.93 -1.72 -2.94
N ASP A 99 -12.50 -2.91 -2.88
CA ASP A 99 -13.55 -3.23 -1.89
C ASP A 99 -12.95 -3.20 -0.49
N ARG A 100 -11.72 -3.65 -0.35
CA ARG A 100 -11.01 -3.76 0.92
C ARG A 100 -9.54 -3.42 0.77
N ILE A 101 -9.07 -2.52 1.60
CA ILE A 101 -7.65 -2.29 1.86
C ILE A 101 -7.44 -2.55 3.35
N TYR A 102 -6.43 -3.33 3.69
CA TYR A 102 -6.11 -3.57 5.09
C TYR A 102 -5.35 -2.38 5.66
N VAL A 103 -5.66 -2.07 6.91
CA VAL A 103 -5.01 -0.98 7.66
C VAL A 103 -4.49 -1.57 8.96
N LEU A 104 -3.19 -1.48 9.18
CA LEU A 104 -2.55 -2.06 10.36
C LEU A 104 -2.41 -1.04 11.48
N LYS A 105 -2.54 -1.53 12.70
CA LYS A 105 -2.26 -0.76 13.90
C LYS A 105 -1.45 -1.62 14.87
N HIS A 106 -0.16 -1.31 15.00
CA HIS A 106 0.68 -1.94 16.01
C HIS A 106 0.41 -1.33 17.38
N ALA A 107 0.55 -2.12 18.43
CA ALA A 107 0.35 -1.66 19.80
C ALA A 107 1.33 -0.55 20.19
N VAL A 108 2.54 -0.62 19.67
CA VAL A 108 3.60 0.37 19.92
C VAL A 108 4.14 0.85 18.56
N GLN A 109 4.10 2.15 18.34
CA GLN A 109 4.69 2.79 17.15
C GLN A 109 6.15 3.17 17.44
N ASP A 110 7.03 2.19 17.57
CA ASP A 110 8.46 2.42 17.69
C ASP A 110 9.12 2.74 16.34
N GLU A 111 10.41 3.03 16.34
CA GLU A 111 11.15 3.40 15.14
C GLU A 111 11.12 2.31 14.07
N ARG A 112 11.16 1.03 14.46
CA ARG A 112 11.09 -0.08 13.51
C ARG A 112 9.74 -0.14 12.81
N ILE A 113 8.67 -0.02 13.58
CA ILE A 113 7.30 -0.04 13.07
C ILE A 113 7.07 1.11 12.09
N MET A 114 7.59 2.30 12.41
CA MET A 114 7.46 3.48 11.55
C MET A 114 8.29 3.42 10.28
N ARG A 115 9.13 2.41 10.11
CA ARG A 115 9.90 2.16 8.89
C ARG A 115 9.23 1.14 7.96
N ILE A 116 8.22 0.42 8.43
CA ILE A 116 7.54 -0.59 7.60
C ILE A 116 6.73 0.13 6.52
N PRO A 117 7.02 -0.12 5.23
CA PRO A 117 6.27 0.51 4.15
C PRO A 117 4.88 -0.08 3.99
N SER A 118 3.94 0.73 3.52
CA SER A 118 2.67 0.22 3.01
C SER A 118 2.93 -0.66 1.80
N ILE A 119 2.05 -1.63 1.55
CA ILE A 119 2.29 -2.73 0.62
C ILE A 119 1.21 -2.78 -0.44
N LEU A 120 1.61 -2.84 -1.71
CA LEU A 120 0.72 -3.16 -2.83
C LEU A 120 0.76 -4.66 -3.07
N GLY A 121 -0.36 -5.33 -2.84
CA GLY A 121 -0.45 -6.78 -2.90
C GLY A 121 -1.00 -7.35 -4.20
N ARG A 122 -1.22 -8.67 -4.21
CA ARG A 122 -1.72 -9.39 -5.38
C ARG A 122 -3.15 -9.04 -5.77
N ASP A 123 -3.93 -8.44 -4.87
CA ASP A 123 -5.26 -7.91 -5.20
C ASP A 123 -5.20 -6.86 -6.32
N MET A 124 -4.08 -6.16 -6.43
CA MET A 124 -3.79 -5.27 -7.58
C MET A 124 -2.92 -5.96 -8.62
N LEU A 125 -1.85 -6.62 -8.21
CA LEU A 125 -0.83 -7.17 -9.12
C LEU A 125 -1.39 -8.28 -10.02
N ASN A 126 -2.34 -9.09 -9.52
CA ASN A 126 -2.94 -10.17 -10.31
C ASN A 126 -3.84 -9.69 -11.43
N LYS A 127 -4.21 -8.42 -11.45
CA LYS A 127 -5.00 -7.83 -12.54
C LYS A 127 -4.15 -7.48 -13.75
N ASN A 128 -2.83 -7.42 -13.58
CA ASN A 128 -1.89 -6.98 -14.60
C ASN A 128 -0.62 -7.83 -14.53
N ALA A 129 0.18 -7.80 -15.60
CA ALA A 129 1.52 -8.35 -15.53
C ALA A 129 2.41 -7.39 -14.72
N PHE A 130 3.26 -7.95 -13.86
CA PHE A 130 4.29 -7.18 -13.16
C PHE A 130 5.65 -7.51 -13.76
N ILE A 131 6.33 -6.49 -14.26
CA ILE A 131 7.67 -6.63 -14.84
C ILE A 131 8.68 -6.04 -13.86
N TYR A 132 9.67 -6.84 -13.50
CA TYR A 132 10.76 -6.46 -12.63
C TYR A 132 12.08 -6.77 -13.32
N ASP A 133 12.78 -5.73 -13.73
CA ASP A 133 14.10 -5.87 -14.37
C ASP A 133 15.06 -4.87 -13.76
N LYS A 134 15.73 -5.30 -12.68
CA LYS A 134 16.66 -4.45 -11.94
C LYS A 134 17.90 -4.11 -12.76
N ARG A 135 18.35 -5.00 -13.62
CA ARG A 135 19.54 -4.78 -14.47
C ARG A 135 19.34 -3.57 -15.38
N HIS A 136 18.14 -3.36 -15.88
CA HIS A 136 17.80 -2.24 -16.75
C HIS A 136 17.04 -1.13 -16.02
N GLU A 137 16.99 -1.18 -14.68
CA GLU A 137 16.25 -0.23 -13.84
C GLU A 137 14.79 -0.06 -14.28
N LYS A 138 14.14 -1.18 -14.62
CA LYS A 138 12.76 -1.20 -15.10
C LYS A 138 11.86 -2.00 -14.16
N ALA A 139 10.83 -1.34 -13.65
CA ALA A 139 9.74 -2.01 -12.97
C ALA A 139 8.43 -1.32 -13.34
N PHE A 140 7.43 -2.10 -13.70
CA PHE A 140 6.11 -1.57 -14.03
C PHE A 140 5.05 -2.67 -13.98
N THR A 141 3.82 -2.28 -13.87
CA THR A 141 2.69 -3.18 -13.90
C THR A 141 1.55 -2.63 -14.77
#